data_bcfaa65131162afdfa51db087bfa959f
#
_entry.id   bcfaa65131162afdfa51db087bfa959f
#
_cell.length_a   1.000
_cell.length_b   1.000
_cell.length_c   1.000
_cell.angle_alpha   90.00
_cell.angle_beta   90.00
_cell.angle_gamma   90.00
#
_symmetry.space_group_name_H-M   'P 1'
#
loop_
_entity.id
_entity.type
_entity.pdbx_description
1 polymer ?
#
loop_
_entity_poly.entity_id
_entity_poly.type
_entity_poly.pdbx_seq_one_letter_code
_entity_poly.pdbx_strand_id
1 'polypeptide(L)'
;MTKDGGVVVWVVGDETKQFCESLSSFKQAIYFVETAGFNLLDTMIYYKQNYAPAYPTLRRYANQFEYMFVFSKGKPTTFNPVQRSKVRNKEEKVAYRQRDGSLKRKIKPKGRETKDASNVWEYAVGGNTSGHPAVFPEKLAEDHILSWSNPGDIVLDPMCGSGTTCKMAKLNGRNYIGIDIAEEYVKMARRRVEGVSEK
;
A
#
# COMPACT_ATOMS: atom_id res chain seq x y z
N MET A 1 -14.92 4.69 -14.27
CA MET A 1 -13.80 5.64 -14.21
C MET A 1 -12.43 4.98 -14.36
N THR A 2 -12.17 3.82 -13.73
CA THR A 2 -10.91 3.11 -13.94
C THR A 2 -10.84 2.54 -15.35
N LYS A 3 -9.81 2.92 -16.13
CA LYS A 3 -9.57 2.41 -17.47
C LYS A 3 -9.15 0.93 -17.43
N ASP A 4 -9.29 0.22 -18.54
CA ASP A 4 -8.76 -1.14 -18.65
C ASP A 4 -7.26 -1.14 -18.43
N GLY A 5 -6.77 -2.12 -17.65
CA GLY A 5 -5.40 -2.18 -17.17
C GLY A 5 -5.07 -1.22 -16.00
N GLY A 6 -6.03 -0.40 -15.57
CA GLY A 6 -5.87 0.44 -14.39
C GLY A 6 -5.95 -0.36 -13.10
N VAL A 7 -5.31 0.16 -12.05
CA VAL A 7 -5.19 -0.47 -10.72
C VAL A 7 -5.85 0.42 -9.68
N VAL A 8 -6.54 -0.21 -8.73
CA VAL A 8 -7.09 0.42 -7.53
C VAL A 8 -6.39 -0.17 -6.33
N VAL A 9 -5.85 0.69 -5.47
CA VAL A 9 -5.31 0.31 -4.16
C VAL A 9 -6.29 0.78 -3.09
N TRP A 10 -6.81 -0.15 -2.30
CA TRP A 10 -7.80 0.11 -1.28
C TRP A 10 -7.22 -0.21 0.09
N VAL A 11 -6.82 0.84 0.83
CA VAL A 11 -6.28 0.70 2.19
C VAL A 11 -7.42 0.82 3.18
N VAL A 12 -7.64 -0.20 3.99
CA VAL A 12 -8.77 -0.25 4.89
C VAL A 12 -8.47 -1.06 6.15
N GLY A 13 -8.92 -0.55 7.29
CA GLY A 13 -8.98 -1.27 8.56
C GLY A 13 -10.42 -1.53 8.98
N ASP A 14 -10.63 -2.55 9.81
CA ASP A 14 -11.93 -2.83 10.39
C ASP A 14 -12.15 -2.04 11.69
N GLU A 15 -13.34 -1.49 11.84
CA GLU A 15 -13.78 -0.90 13.09
C GLU A 15 -14.12 -2.01 14.10
N THR A 16 -13.86 -1.74 15.37
CA THR A 16 -14.27 -2.64 16.46
C THR A 16 -15.53 -2.09 17.13
N LYS A 17 -16.61 -2.86 17.04
CA LYS A 17 -17.88 -2.59 17.73
C LYS A 17 -18.25 -3.77 18.64
N GLN A 18 -18.60 -3.47 19.90
CA GLN A 18 -19.02 -4.50 20.86
C GLN A 18 -18.05 -5.70 20.93
N PHE A 19 -16.75 -5.41 20.99
CA PHE A 19 -15.64 -6.39 21.00
C PHE A 19 -15.42 -7.16 19.68
N CYS A 20 -16.22 -6.96 18.66
CA CYS A 20 -16.14 -7.65 17.36
C CYS A 20 -15.65 -6.72 16.25
N GLU A 21 -14.99 -7.28 15.26
CA GLU A 21 -14.63 -6.55 14.04
C GLU A 21 -15.84 -6.42 13.12
N SER A 22 -15.92 -5.29 12.42
CA SER A 22 -17.04 -4.96 11.53
C SER A 22 -17.09 -5.80 10.25
N LEU A 23 -15.98 -6.44 9.86
CA LEU A 23 -15.76 -7.11 8.58
C LEU A 23 -15.97 -6.19 7.36
N SER A 24 -15.88 -4.87 7.58
CA SER A 24 -16.08 -3.89 6.49
C SER A 24 -15.02 -4.04 5.41
N SER A 25 -13.78 -4.35 5.77
CA SER A 25 -12.68 -4.58 4.84
C SER A 25 -12.99 -5.72 3.85
N PHE A 26 -13.45 -6.87 4.37
CA PHE A 26 -13.79 -8.04 3.56
C PHE A 26 -15.04 -7.81 2.70
N LYS A 27 -16.07 -7.16 3.25
CA LYS A 27 -17.30 -6.82 2.49
C LYS A 27 -16.96 -5.89 1.32
N GLN A 28 -16.11 -4.91 1.54
CA GLN A 28 -15.64 -4.02 0.48
C GLN A 28 -14.82 -4.76 -0.57
N ALA A 29 -13.90 -5.64 -0.16
CA ALA A 29 -13.11 -6.44 -1.09
C ALA A 29 -14.01 -7.35 -1.96
N ILE A 30 -15.00 -8.01 -1.36
CA ILE A 30 -15.97 -8.85 -2.08
C ILE A 30 -16.79 -7.98 -3.06
N TYR A 31 -17.26 -6.80 -2.62
CA TYR A 31 -18.00 -5.88 -3.48
C TYR A 31 -17.21 -5.45 -4.72
N PHE A 32 -15.92 -5.14 -4.56
CA PHE A 32 -15.05 -4.80 -5.69
C PHE A 32 -15.00 -5.92 -6.73
N VAL A 33 -14.94 -7.18 -6.28
CA VAL A 33 -14.83 -8.33 -7.19
C VAL A 33 -16.21 -8.67 -7.78
N GLU A 34 -17.21 -8.89 -6.95
CA GLU A 34 -18.49 -9.46 -7.38
C GLU A 34 -19.42 -8.43 -8.01
N THR A 35 -19.37 -7.17 -7.56
CA THR A 35 -20.30 -6.13 -8.00
C THR A 35 -19.63 -5.11 -8.92
N ALA A 36 -18.45 -4.62 -8.57
CA ALA A 36 -17.76 -3.61 -9.37
C ALA A 36 -16.92 -4.19 -10.52
N GLY A 37 -16.79 -5.53 -10.60
CA GLY A 37 -16.17 -6.23 -11.72
C GLY A 37 -14.65 -6.08 -11.82
N PHE A 38 -13.97 -5.88 -10.68
CA PHE A 38 -12.51 -5.87 -10.62
C PHE A 38 -11.96 -7.27 -10.29
N ASN A 39 -10.73 -7.52 -10.70
CA ASN A 39 -9.97 -8.68 -10.23
C ASN A 39 -9.19 -8.30 -8.97
N LEU A 40 -9.25 -9.14 -7.93
CA LEU A 40 -8.33 -9.01 -6.79
C LEU A 40 -6.95 -9.51 -7.24
N LEU A 41 -6.01 -8.59 -7.34
CA LEU A 41 -4.66 -8.86 -7.81
C LEU A 41 -3.75 -9.32 -6.67
N ASP A 42 -3.82 -8.64 -5.51
CA ASP A 42 -3.04 -8.98 -4.32
C ASP A 42 -3.75 -8.51 -3.04
N THR A 43 -3.52 -9.24 -1.95
CA THR A 43 -3.88 -8.83 -0.60
C THR A 43 -2.61 -8.51 0.15
N MET A 44 -2.32 -7.21 0.26
CA MET A 44 -1.13 -6.72 0.93
C MET A 44 -1.45 -6.26 2.35
N ILE A 45 -0.43 -6.14 3.18
CA ILE A 45 -0.52 -5.71 4.57
C ILE A 45 0.32 -4.45 4.79
N TYR A 46 -0.34 -3.40 5.27
CA TYR A 46 0.32 -2.27 5.90
C TYR A 46 0.57 -2.58 7.37
N TYR A 47 1.81 -2.87 7.72
CA TYR A 47 2.24 -3.10 9.09
C TYR A 47 2.68 -1.78 9.74
N LYS A 48 2.07 -1.44 10.88
CA LYS A 48 2.31 -0.19 11.61
C LYS A 48 3.43 -0.36 12.61
N GLN A 49 4.55 0.35 12.42
CA GLN A 49 5.70 0.27 13.35
C GLN A 49 5.36 0.79 14.75
N ASN A 50 4.62 1.90 14.82
CA ASN A 50 4.22 2.59 16.05
C ASN A 50 2.69 2.59 16.19
N TYR A 51 2.12 1.45 16.53
CA TYR A 51 0.70 1.30 16.75
C TYR A 51 0.29 1.68 18.18
N ALA A 52 -0.94 2.12 18.35
CA ALA A 52 -1.50 2.35 19.67
C ALA A 52 -1.78 1.01 20.38
N PRO A 53 -1.41 0.86 21.67
CA PRO A 53 -1.72 -0.34 22.43
C PRO A 53 -3.25 -0.50 22.57
N ALA A 54 -3.71 -1.76 22.59
CA ALA A 54 -5.11 -2.03 22.87
C ALA A 54 -5.41 -1.71 24.34
N TYR A 55 -6.57 -1.13 24.59
CA TYR A 55 -7.04 -0.95 25.97
C TYR A 55 -7.28 -2.33 26.61
N PRO A 56 -6.84 -2.57 27.86
CA PRO A 56 -7.04 -3.84 28.56
C PRO A 56 -8.49 -4.32 28.60
N THR A 57 -9.44 -3.38 28.59
CA THR A 57 -10.89 -3.63 28.59
C THR A 57 -11.40 -4.25 27.29
N LEU A 58 -10.66 -4.13 26.17
CA LEU A 58 -11.11 -4.63 24.87
C LEU A 58 -10.93 -6.12 24.70
N ARG A 59 -10.23 -6.81 25.61
CA ARG A 59 -9.98 -8.28 25.56
C ARG A 59 -9.50 -8.79 24.20
N ARG A 60 -8.69 -7.99 23.50
CA ARG A 60 -8.13 -8.30 22.19
C ARG A 60 -6.73 -7.74 22.03
N TYR A 61 -5.99 -8.27 21.09
CA TYR A 61 -4.69 -7.71 20.72
C TYR A 61 -4.83 -6.36 20.04
N ALA A 62 -3.77 -5.54 20.13
CA ALA A 62 -3.71 -4.27 19.43
C ALA A 62 -3.73 -4.49 17.91
N ASN A 63 -4.46 -3.64 17.20
CA ASN A 63 -4.52 -3.69 15.74
C ASN A 63 -3.27 -3.04 15.13
N GLN A 64 -2.32 -3.86 14.71
CA GLN A 64 -1.02 -3.44 14.21
C GLN A 64 -0.95 -3.40 12.68
N PHE A 65 -2.01 -3.73 11.98
CA PHE A 65 -2.00 -3.71 10.53
C PHE A 65 -3.32 -3.21 9.94
N GLU A 66 -3.25 -2.84 8.67
CA GLU A 66 -4.40 -2.60 7.81
C GLU A 66 -4.24 -3.40 6.51
N TYR A 67 -5.36 -3.79 5.91
CA TYR A 67 -5.35 -4.40 4.59
C TYR A 67 -5.09 -3.36 3.52
N MET A 68 -4.32 -3.74 2.51
CA MET A 68 -4.15 -3.01 1.26
C MET A 68 -4.55 -3.95 0.13
N PHE A 69 -5.82 -3.92 -0.24
CA PHE A 69 -6.30 -4.71 -1.37
C PHE A 69 -5.90 -4.03 -2.67
N VAL A 70 -5.25 -4.77 -3.54
CA VAL A 70 -4.88 -4.30 -4.88
C VAL A 70 -5.81 -4.95 -5.89
N PHE A 71 -6.60 -4.14 -6.56
CA PHE A 71 -7.52 -4.58 -7.60
C PHE A 71 -7.07 -4.08 -8.96
N SER A 72 -7.46 -4.80 -10.01
CA SER A 72 -7.21 -4.37 -11.39
C SER A 72 -8.45 -4.53 -12.26
N LYS A 73 -8.60 -3.61 -13.20
CA LYS A 73 -9.59 -3.77 -14.27
C LYS A 73 -8.93 -4.46 -15.46
N GLY A 74 -9.11 -5.78 -15.56
CA GLY A 74 -8.36 -6.61 -16.50
C GLY A 74 -6.90 -6.81 -16.08
N LYS A 75 -6.01 -7.04 -17.04
CA LYS A 75 -4.58 -7.20 -16.79
C LYS A 75 -3.92 -5.85 -16.55
N PRO A 76 -3.18 -5.63 -15.43
CA PRO A 76 -2.47 -4.39 -15.19
C PRO A 76 -1.52 -4.04 -16.34
N THR A 77 -1.52 -2.77 -16.75
CA THR A 77 -0.61 -2.27 -17.78
C THR A 77 0.76 -1.88 -17.23
N THR A 78 0.83 -1.59 -15.94
CA THR A 78 2.05 -1.11 -15.26
C THR A 78 2.26 -1.90 -13.97
N PHE A 79 3.48 -2.37 -13.77
CA PHE A 79 3.96 -2.89 -12.50
C PHE A 79 5.45 -2.63 -12.35
N ASN A 80 5.80 -1.73 -11.45
CA ASN A 80 7.18 -1.36 -11.11
C ASN A 80 7.45 -1.81 -9.66
N PRO A 81 8.01 -2.99 -9.42
CA PRO A 81 8.17 -3.51 -8.06
C PRO A 81 9.10 -2.64 -7.23
N VAL A 82 8.67 -2.31 -6.02
CA VAL A 82 9.49 -1.57 -5.06
C VAL A 82 10.66 -2.43 -4.62
N GLN A 83 11.88 -1.88 -4.69
CA GLN A 83 13.11 -2.54 -4.26
C GLN A 83 13.42 -2.18 -2.82
N ARG A 84 13.33 -3.14 -1.88
CA ARG A 84 13.47 -2.82 -0.45
C ARG A 84 14.66 -3.43 0.27
N SER A 85 15.19 -4.52 -0.20
CA SER A 85 16.19 -5.26 0.57
C SER A 85 17.44 -5.49 -0.24
N LYS A 86 18.57 -5.26 0.37
CA LYS A 86 19.83 -5.76 -0.17
C LYS A 86 19.83 -7.28 -0.09
N VAL A 87 20.01 -7.94 -1.22
CA VAL A 87 20.22 -9.38 -1.27
C VAL A 87 21.66 -9.65 -0.87
N ARG A 88 21.88 -10.82 -0.26
CA ARG A 88 23.20 -11.28 0.19
C ARG A 88 24.29 -11.05 -0.86
N ASN A 89 25.33 -10.37 -0.47
CA ASN A 89 26.47 -10.04 -1.33
C ASN A 89 27.54 -11.14 -1.36
N LYS A 90 27.23 -12.35 -0.84
CA LYS A 90 28.20 -13.48 -0.73
C LYS A 90 27.63 -14.71 -1.43
N GLU A 91 28.53 -15.50 -2.02
CA GLU A 91 28.21 -16.86 -2.46
C GLU A 91 27.81 -17.70 -1.24
N GLU A 92 26.75 -18.45 -1.37
CA GLU A 92 26.24 -19.29 -0.30
C GLU A 92 26.23 -20.74 -0.73
N LYS A 93 26.87 -21.61 0.05
CA LYS A 93 26.79 -23.06 -0.11
C LYS A 93 25.47 -23.52 0.50
N VAL A 94 24.52 -23.90 -0.32
CA VAL A 94 23.22 -24.45 0.12
C VAL A 94 23.20 -25.95 -0.11
N ALA A 95 22.74 -26.70 0.89
CA ALA A 95 22.45 -28.10 0.74
C ALA A 95 20.91 -28.28 0.67
N TYR A 96 20.45 -29.10 -0.27
CA TYR A 96 19.03 -29.48 -0.37
C TYR A 96 18.92 -30.98 -0.53
N ARG A 97 17.89 -31.55 0.10
CA ARG A 97 17.61 -32.98 0.03
C ARG A 97 16.83 -33.27 -1.27
N GLN A 98 17.30 -34.24 -2.05
CA GLN A 98 16.61 -34.74 -3.23
C GLN A 98 15.47 -35.69 -2.84
N ARG A 99 14.59 -36.01 -3.80
CA ARG A 99 13.47 -36.95 -3.56
C ARG A 99 13.93 -38.34 -3.16
N ASP A 100 15.15 -38.77 -3.51
CA ASP A 100 15.78 -40.01 -3.16
C ASP A 100 16.44 -39.99 -1.76
N GLY A 101 16.31 -38.86 -1.04
CA GLY A 101 16.91 -38.71 0.31
C GLY A 101 18.34 -38.21 0.31
N SER A 102 19.03 -38.15 -0.83
CA SER A 102 20.41 -37.70 -0.94
C SER A 102 20.55 -36.19 -0.73
N LEU A 103 21.69 -35.75 -0.20
CA LEU A 103 22.01 -34.31 -0.03
C LEU A 103 22.84 -33.83 -1.22
N LYS A 104 22.28 -32.89 -1.98
CA LYS A 104 23.01 -32.19 -3.02
C LYS A 104 23.43 -30.81 -2.55
N ARG A 105 24.68 -30.45 -2.76
CA ARG A 105 25.23 -29.13 -2.45
C ARG A 105 25.32 -28.30 -3.74
N LYS A 106 24.87 -27.06 -3.66
CA LYS A 106 24.98 -26.10 -4.77
C LYS A 106 25.53 -24.78 -4.22
N ILE A 107 26.42 -24.18 -4.96
CA ILE A 107 26.83 -22.79 -4.70
C ILE A 107 25.79 -21.90 -5.36
N LYS A 108 25.08 -21.10 -4.58
CA LYS A 108 24.28 -20.02 -5.12
C LYS A 108 25.21 -18.88 -5.47
N PRO A 109 25.21 -18.40 -6.72
CA PRO A 109 25.99 -17.24 -7.10
C PRO A 109 25.57 -16.02 -6.28
N LYS A 110 26.43 -15.01 -6.25
CA LYS A 110 26.14 -13.66 -5.70
C LYS A 110 24.78 -13.21 -6.25
N GLY A 111 23.85 -12.91 -5.38
CA GLY A 111 22.50 -12.48 -5.74
C GLY A 111 22.47 -11.04 -6.27
N ARG A 112 21.29 -10.59 -6.70
CA ARG A 112 21.05 -9.18 -7.00
C ARG A 112 21.32 -8.34 -5.75
N GLU A 113 21.71 -7.09 -5.90
CA GLU A 113 21.92 -6.17 -4.77
C GLU A 113 20.62 -5.85 -4.03
N THR A 114 19.49 -5.94 -4.74
CA THR A 114 18.15 -5.72 -4.22
C THR A 114 17.22 -6.85 -4.60
N LYS A 115 16.15 -7.01 -3.87
CA LYS A 115 15.01 -7.88 -4.20
C LYS A 115 13.73 -7.06 -4.19
N ASP A 116 12.73 -7.51 -4.91
CA ASP A 116 11.40 -6.95 -4.86
C ASP A 116 10.84 -7.03 -3.44
N ALA A 117 10.07 -6.02 -3.03
CA ALA A 117 9.37 -6.05 -1.76
C ALA A 117 8.38 -7.22 -1.73
N SER A 118 8.13 -7.74 -0.53
CA SER A 118 7.00 -8.65 -0.30
C SER A 118 5.69 -7.86 -0.27
N ASN A 119 4.57 -8.56 -0.10
CA ASN A 119 3.26 -7.93 0.09
C ASN A 119 2.98 -7.47 1.54
N VAL A 120 3.97 -7.52 2.42
CA VAL A 120 3.91 -6.91 3.75
C VAL A 120 4.83 -5.70 3.78
N TRP A 121 4.24 -4.52 3.89
CA TRP A 121 4.96 -3.26 3.90
C TRP A 121 4.90 -2.60 5.27
N GLU A 122 6.04 -2.17 5.75
CA GLU A 122 6.20 -1.62 7.08
C GLU A 122 6.46 -0.11 7.01
N TYR A 123 5.61 0.67 7.70
CA TYR A 123 5.75 2.12 7.81
C TYR A 123 5.42 2.58 9.23
N ALA A 124 6.06 3.67 9.65
CA ALA A 124 5.61 4.39 10.83
C ALA A 124 4.26 5.05 10.55
N VAL A 125 3.37 5.04 11.52
CA VAL A 125 2.11 5.81 11.45
C VAL A 125 2.47 7.29 11.31
N GLY A 126 1.86 7.97 10.35
CA GLY A 126 2.13 9.38 10.08
C GLY A 126 1.88 10.25 11.31
N GLY A 127 2.81 11.14 11.62
CA GLY A 127 2.61 12.17 12.64
C GLY A 127 1.54 13.16 12.20
N ASN A 128 0.63 13.55 13.10
CA ASN A 128 -0.43 14.51 12.81
C ASN A 128 0.12 15.95 12.79
N THR A 129 0.90 16.30 11.76
CA THR A 129 1.39 17.67 11.55
C THR A 129 0.45 18.53 10.71
N SER A 130 -0.59 17.91 10.09
CA SER A 130 -1.50 18.57 9.14
C SER A 130 -2.83 19.02 9.76
N GLY A 131 -3.12 18.66 11.02
CA GLY A 131 -4.43 18.91 11.64
C GLY A 131 -5.56 17.98 11.16
N HIS A 132 -5.28 17.03 10.24
CA HIS A 132 -6.25 16.02 9.82
C HIS A 132 -6.16 14.77 10.72
N PRO A 133 -7.30 14.23 11.21
CA PRO A 133 -7.30 13.15 12.19
C PRO A 133 -6.75 11.81 11.66
N ALA A 134 -6.78 11.58 10.36
CA ALA A 134 -6.41 10.32 9.73
C ALA A 134 -5.45 10.55 8.55
N VAL A 135 -4.18 10.78 8.84
CA VAL A 135 -3.14 10.92 7.81
C VAL A 135 -2.36 9.62 7.72
N PHE A 136 -2.40 8.97 6.56
CA PHE A 136 -1.54 7.81 6.32
C PHE A 136 -0.13 8.23 5.82
N PRO A 137 0.88 7.36 5.94
CA PRO A 137 2.26 7.72 5.61
C PRO A 137 2.43 8.13 4.14
N GLU A 138 3.11 9.24 3.90
CA GLU A 138 3.42 9.71 2.52
C GLU A 138 4.17 8.63 1.73
N LYS A 139 5.09 7.91 2.39
CA LYS A 139 5.86 6.84 1.75
C LYS A 139 5.00 5.66 1.31
N LEU A 140 3.91 5.35 2.01
CA LEU A 140 2.96 4.32 1.60
C LEU A 140 2.26 4.74 0.30
N ALA A 141 1.78 5.99 0.23
CA ALA A 141 1.19 6.53 -1.00
C ALA A 141 2.19 6.52 -2.16
N GLU A 142 3.40 7.02 -1.92
CA GLU A 142 4.47 7.08 -2.92
C GLU A 142 4.77 5.70 -3.50
N ASP A 143 4.97 4.70 -2.65
CA ASP A 143 5.33 3.36 -3.08
C ASP A 143 4.23 2.70 -3.94
N HIS A 144 2.96 2.90 -3.61
CA HIS A 144 1.85 2.42 -4.44
C HIS A 144 1.75 3.19 -5.76
N ILE A 145 1.89 4.52 -5.75
CA ILE A 145 1.88 5.35 -6.96
C ILE A 145 3.00 4.91 -7.91
N LEU A 146 4.22 4.74 -7.41
CA LEU A 146 5.35 4.30 -8.21
C LEU A 146 5.16 2.88 -8.76
N SER A 147 4.58 1.98 -7.96
CA SER A 147 4.37 0.59 -8.36
C SER A 147 3.37 0.44 -9.50
N TRP A 148 2.31 1.25 -9.52
CA TRP A 148 1.16 1.02 -10.39
C TRP A 148 0.92 2.10 -11.43
N SER A 149 1.83 3.08 -11.55
CA SER A 149 1.74 4.14 -12.55
C SER A 149 3.11 4.54 -13.10
N ASN A 150 3.08 5.22 -14.25
CA ASN A 150 4.25 5.85 -14.86
C ASN A 150 4.13 7.38 -14.79
N PRO A 151 5.23 8.15 -14.96
CA PRO A 151 5.14 9.60 -15.13
C PRO A 151 4.13 10.00 -16.20
N GLY A 152 3.32 11.03 -15.91
CA GLY A 152 2.23 11.49 -16.78
C GLY A 152 0.90 10.76 -16.60
N ASP A 153 0.85 9.59 -15.95
CA ASP A 153 -0.42 8.92 -15.61
C ASP A 153 -1.26 9.73 -14.61
N ILE A 154 -2.57 9.46 -14.57
CA ILE A 154 -3.50 10.10 -13.64
C ILE A 154 -3.71 9.21 -12.42
N VAL A 155 -3.50 9.78 -11.24
CA VAL A 155 -3.80 9.19 -9.93
C VAL A 155 -5.07 9.83 -9.39
N LEU A 156 -6.10 9.03 -9.14
CA LEU A 156 -7.36 9.46 -8.53
C LEU A 156 -7.42 9.04 -7.07
N ASP A 157 -7.72 9.98 -6.19
CA ASP A 157 -8.09 9.71 -4.80
C ASP A 157 -9.50 10.26 -4.54
N PRO A 158 -10.52 9.37 -4.45
CA PRO A 158 -11.91 9.80 -4.30
C PRO A 158 -12.27 10.23 -2.87
N MET A 159 -11.34 10.12 -1.92
CA MET A 159 -11.49 10.50 -0.51
C MET A 159 -10.19 11.11 -0.01
N CYS A 160 -9.72 12.16 -0.69
CA CYS A 160 -8.34 12.62 -0.60
C CYS A 160 -7.94 13.25 0.76
N GLY A 161 -8.92 13.61 1.60
CA GLY A 161 -8.66 14.22 2.90
C GLY A 161 -7.68 15.38 2.80
N SER A 162 -6.57 15.27 3.54
CA SER A 162 -5.49 16.28 3.50
C SER A 162 -4.62 16.24 2.24
N GLY A 163 -4.94 15.43 1.23
CA GLY A 163 -4.27 15.40 -0.07
C GLY A 163 -2.93 14.67 -0.13
N THR A 164 -2.69 13.70 0.73
CA THR A 164 -1.42 12.96 0.74
C THR A 164 -1.14 12.27 -0.60
N THR A 165 -2.11 11.56 -1.15
CA THR A 165 -2.00 10.90 -2.47
C THR A 165 -1.73 11.91 -3.59
N CYS A 166 -2.48 13.02 -3.62
CA CYS A 166 -2.31 14.08 -4.63
C CYS A 166 -0.93 14.72 -4.56
N LYS A 167 -0.44 15.00 -3.34
CA LYS A 167 0.90 15.52 -3.12
C LYS A 167 1.97 14.57 -3.63
N MET A 168 1.87 13.28 -3.28
CA MET A 168 2.87 12.28 -3.71
C MET A 168 2.80 12.01 -5.21
N ALA A 169 1.62 12.06 -5.82
CA ALA A 169 1.48 11.98 -7.28
C ALA A 169 2.21 13.12 -7.98
N LYS A 170 1.97 14.37 -7.58
CA LYS A 170 2.67 15.54 -8.12
C LYS A 170 4.18 15.44 -7.96
N LEU A 171 4.66 15.13 -6.75
CA LEU A 171 6.11 15.01 -6.47
C LEU A 171 6.81 13.97 -7.35
N ASN A 172 6.08 12.99 -7.86
CA ASN A 172 6.61 11.93 -8.70
C ASN A 172 6.23 12.08 -10.19
N GLY A 173 5.81 13.26 -10.64
CA GLY A 173 5.51 13.54 -12.04
C GLY A 173 4.24 12.89 -12.57
N ARG A 174 3.27 12.56 -11.69
CA ARG A 174 1.94 12.08 -12.08
C ARG A 174 0.94 13.21 -12.01
N ASN A 175 -0.04 13.17 -12.91
CA ASN A 175 -1.24 13.99 -12.75
C ASN A 175 -2.10 13.45 -11.62
N TYR A 176 -2.92 14.28 -11.01
CA TYR A 176 -3.76 13.86 -9.88
C TYR A 176 -5.16 14.46 -9.94
N ILE A 177 -6.11 13.73 -9.39
CA ILE A 177 -7.47 14.19 -9.12
C ILE A 177 -7.78 13.78 -7.68
N GLY A 178 -8.01 14.78 -6.81
CA GLY A 178 -8.46 14.56 -5.43
C GLY A 178 -9.91 15.00 -5.28
N ILE A 179 -10.72 14.17 -4.65
CA ILE A 179 -12.12 14.46 -4.34
C ILE A 179 -12.29 14.30 -2.83
N ASP A 180 -13.02 15.23 -2.21
CA ASP A 180 -13.45 15.11 -0.82
C ASP A 180 -14.80 15.79 -0.66
N ILE A 181 -15.63 15.28 0.27
CA ILE A 181 -16.92 15.88 0.57
C ILE A 181 -16.80 17.15 1.42
N ALA A 182 -15.71 17.26 2.21
CA ALA A 182 -15.46 18.39 3.09
C ALA A 182 -14.62 19.46 2.37
N GLU A 183 -15.20 20.62 2.14
CA GLU A 183 -14.52 21.74 1.48
C GLU A 183 -13.23 22.17 2.20
N GLU A 184 -13.20 22.08 3.52
CA GLU A 184 -12.03 22.39 4.33
C GLU A 184 -10.84 21.45 4.03
N TYR A 185 -11.10 20.16 3.79
CA TYR A 185 -10.07 19.21 3.38
C TYR A 185 -9.59 19.46 1.96
N VAL A 186 -10.48 19.81 1.05
CA VAL A 186 -10.08 20.21 -0.30
C VAL A 186 -9.17 21.43 -0.28
N LYS A 187 -9.48 22.46 0.54
CA LYS A 187 -8.62 23.64 0.72
C LYS A 187 -7.26 23.25 1.32
N MET A 188 -7.25 22.36 2.30
CA MET A 188 -6.01 21.86 2.91
C MET A 188 -5.16 21.10 1.90
N ALA A 189 -5.77 20.19 1.14
CA ALA A 189 -5.12 19.41 0.10
C ALA A 189 -4.47 20.31 -0.96
N ARG A 190 -5.21 21.32 -1.45
CA ARG A 190 -4.68 22.31 -2.42
C ARG A 190 -3.43 23.01 -1.89
N ARG A 191 -3.46 23.56 -0.68
CA ARG A 191 -2.30 24.24 -0.08
C ARG A 191 -1.09 23.33 0.03
N ARG A 192 -1.30 22.05 0.44
CA ARG A 192 -0.21 21.08 0.55
C ARG A 192 0.39 20.68 -0.80
N VAL A 193 -0.42 20.61 -1.84
CA VAL A 193 0.03 20.26 -3.19
C VAL A 193 0.67 21.44 -3.90
N GLU A 194 0.16 22.66 -3.71
CA GLU A 194 0.74 23.89 -4.28
C GLU A 194 2.11 24.19 -3.67
N GLY A 195 2.31 23.90 -2.40
CA GLY A 195 3.56 24.13 -1.67
C GLY A 195 4.72 23.19 -2.03
N VAL A 196 4.57 22.28 -3.02
CA VAL A 196 5.63 21.36 -3.43
C VAL A 196 5.94 21.48 -4.93
N SER A 197 7.25 21.37 -5.25
CA SER A 197 7.73 21.27 -6.63
C SER A 197 7.97 19.80 -6.98
N GLU A 198 7.89 19.46 -8.26
CA GLU A 198 8.27 18.13 -8.78
C GLU A 198 9.74 17.82 -8.45
N LYS A 199 10.05 16.54 -8.21
CA LYS A 199 11.42 16.05 -7.95
C LYS A 199 12.21 15.91 -9.24
#